data_87b2234f98f9269d8ddd0aa0e0dbf458
#
_entry.id   87b2234f98f9269d8ddd0aa0e0dbf458
#
_cell.length_a   1.000
_cell.length_b   1.000
_cell.length_c   1.000
_cell.angle_alpha   90.00
_cell.angle_beta   90.00
_cell.angle_gamma   90.00
#
_symmetry.space_group_name_H-M   'P 1'
#
loop_
_entity.id
_entity.type
_entity.pdbx_description
1 polymer ?
#
loop_
_entity_poly.entity_id
_entity_poly.type
_entity_poly.pdbx_seq_one_letter_code
_entity_poly.pdbx_strand_id
1 'polypeptide(L)'
;MQTSLVHIVLFSSLQVLLSLSCFQDVVEAASGKGFGDNIHWRTLDDGKKEADASGLPIMLIIHKTWCGACKALKPKFAESKEISELAHNFVMINLEDEEEPKDDSFSPDGGYIPRILFLDPSGEVHPEITNKNGNPNYKYFYSNADQVVSGMKEAQEKLTGDSFKQGHTGDEL
;
A
#
# COMPACT_ATOMS: atom_id res chain seq x y z
N MET A 1 49.66 -22.46 -29.61
CA MET A 1 49.23 -22.49 -28.20
C MET A 1 48.59 -21.18 -27.66
N GLN A 2 48.29 -20.16 -28.49
CA GLN A 2 47.70 -18.89 -28.05
C GLN A 2 46.19 -18.79 -28.23
N THR A 3 45.55 -19.71 -28.92
CA THR A 3 44.08 -19.66 -29.18
C THR A 3 43.21 -20.24 -28.07
N SER A 4 43.79 -21.00 -27.13
CA SER A 4 43.05 -21.67 -26.07
C SER A 4 42.71 -20.75 -24.88
N LEU A 5 43.53 -19.75 -24.58
CA LEU A 5 43.35 -18.83 -23.46
C LEU A 5 42.25 -17.79 -23.73
N VAL A 6 42.11 -17.33 -24.96
CA VAL A 6 41.09 -16.33 -25.34
C VAL A 6 39.69 -16.91 -25.26
N HIS A 7 39.51 -18.20 -25.61
CA HIS A 7 38.19 -18.85 -25.50
C HIS A 7 37.76 -19.10 -24.04
N ILE A 8 38.69 -19.37 -23.14
CA ILE A 8 38.40 -19.59 -21.72
C ILE A 8 37.98 -18.27 -21.04
N VAL A 9 38.63 -17.15 -21.38
CA VAL A 9 38.28 -15.82 -20.82
C VAL A 9 36.92 -15.33 -21.33
N LEU A 10 36.60 -15.57 -22.60
CA LEU A 10 35.30 -15.21 -23.17
C LEU A 10 34.13 -16.04 -22.61
N PHE A 11 34.37 -17.34 -22.33
CA PHE A 11 33.34 -18.18 -21.72
C PHE A 11 33.07 -17.83 -20.25
N SER A 12 34.09 -17.46 -19.49
CA SER A 12 33.93 -17.07 -18.08
C SER A 12 33.22 -15.72 -17.93
N SER A 13 33.45 -14.76 -18.85
CA SER A 13 32.77 -13.46 -18.84
C SER A 13 31.27 -13.56 -19.23
N LEU A 14 30.92 -14.49 -20.12
CA LEU A 14 29.54 -14.74 -20.51
C LEU A 14 28.72 -15.40 -19.40
N GLN A 15 29.34 -16.30 -18.61
CA GLN A 15 28.66 -16.94 -17.46
C GLN A 15 28.41 -15.96 -16.29
N VAL A 16 29.29 -14.99 -16.07
CA VAL A 16 29.11 -13.96 -15.03
C VAL A 16 28.00 -12.99 -15.42
N LEU A 17 27.84 -12.68 -16.71
CA LEU A 17 26.74 -11.82 -17.19
C LEU A 17 25.36 -12.51 -17.13
N LEU A 18 25.31 -13.83 -17.26
CA LEU A 18 24.06 -14.61 -17.15
C LEU A 18 23.62 -14.82 -15.70
N SER A 19 24.51 -14.74 -14.73
CA SER A 19 24.16 -14.88 -13.30
C SER A 19 23.67 -13.60 -12.62
N LEU A 20 23.82 -12.42 -13.27
CA LEU A 20 23.30 -11.14 -12.74
C LEU A 20 21.86 -10.82 -13.14
N SER A 21 21.22 -11.61 -14.00
CA SER A 21 19.89 -11.32 -14.53
C SER A 21 18.75 -12.10 -13.88
N CYS A 22 18.92 -12.73 -12.74
CA CYS A 22 17.91 -13.61 -12.14
C CYS A 22 17.52 -13.26 -10.69
N PHE A 23 17.55 -11.96 -10.32
CA PHE A 23 16.85 -11.46 -9.14
C PHE A 23 15.88 -10.34 -9.59
N GLN A 24 14.91 -10.71 -10.41
CA GLN A 24 13.66 -10.00 -10.43
C GLN A 24 12.82 -10.65 -9.32
N ASP A 25 12.73 -10.00 -8.18
CA ASP A 25 11.69 -10.27 -7.21
C ASP A 25 10.37 -10.13 -7.95
N VAL A 26 9.74 -11.26 -8.26
CA VAL A 26 8.37 -11.27 -8.78
C VAL A 26 7.50 -10.82 -7.62
N VAL A 27 7.26 -9.52 -7.53
CA VAL A 27 6.26 -8.98 -6.61
C VAL A 27 4.92 -9.54 -7.08
N GLU A 28 4.41 -10.52 -6.36
CA GLU A 28 3.10 -11.10 -6.65
C GLU A 28 2.04 -10.02 -6.44
N ALA A 29 1.38 -9.63 -7.53
CA ALA A 29 0.31 -8.65 -7.46
C ALA A 29 -0.85 -9.25 -6.67
N ALA A 30 -1.18 -8.64 -5.52
CA ALA A 30 -2.32 -9.05 -4.73
C ALA A 30 -3.63 -8.78 -5.50
N SER A 31 -4.64 -9.63 -5.27
CA SER A 31 -5.97 -9.48 -5.88
C SER A 31 -6.70 -8.25 -5.35
N GLY A 32 -7.51 -7.60 -6.19
CA GLY A 32 -8.38 -6.48 -5.80
C GLY A 32 -9.51 -6.85 -4.85
N LYS A 33 -9.85 -8.15 -4.72
CA LYS A 33 -10.89 -8.69 -3.81
C LYS A 33 -12.23 -7.94 -3.89
N GLY A 34 -12.53 -7.39 -5.10
CA GLY A 34 -13.72 -6.60 -5.38
C GLY A 34 -13.58 -5.08 -5.20
N PHE A 35 -12.41 -4.56 -4.79
CA PHE A 35 -12.12 -3.13 -4.73
C PHE A 35 -11.51 -2.56 -6.03
N GLY A 36 -11.57 -3.31 -7.14
CA GLY A 36 -11.07 -2.90 -8.45
C GLY A 36 -9.75 -3.58 -8.82
N ASP A 37 -9.76 -4.28 -9.97
CA ASP A 37 -8.60 -5.00 -10.48
C ASP A 37 -7.66 -4.10 -11.33
N ASN A 38 -8.09 -2.87 -11.60
CA ASN A 38 -7.28 -1.83 -12.26
C ASN A 38 -6.32 -1.11 -11.30
N ILE A 39 -6.41 -1.39 -10.00
CA ILE A 39 -5.51 -0.85 -8.97
C ILE A 39 -4.41 -1.88 -8.68
N HIS A 40 -3.18 -1.40 -8.55
CA HIS A 40 -2.03 -2.23 -8.22
C HIS A 40 -2.01 -2.57 -6.72
N TRP A 41 -2.70 -3.64 -6.35
CA TRP A 41 -2.74 -4.12 -4.98
C TRP A 41 -1.45 -4.84 -4.57
N ARG A 42 -1.11 -4.74 -3.28
CA ARG A 42 0.05 -5.41 -2.65
C ARG A 42 -0.39 -6.22 -1.44
N THR A 43 0.41 -7.22 -1.09
CA THR A 43 0.39 -7.81 0.25
C THR A 43 0.88 -6.81 1.28
N LEU A 44 0.64 -7.03 2.57
CA LEU A 44 1.10 -6.11 3.61
C LEU A 44 2.63 -5.98 3.62
N ASP A 45 3.34 -7.12 3.52
CA ASP A 45 4.80 -7.13 3.57
C ASP A 45 5.46 -6.49 2.34
N ASP A 46 4.96 -6.81 1.14
CA ASP A 46 5.49 -6.22 -0.09
C ASP A 46 5.11 -4.75 -0.21
N GLY A 47 3.91 -4.39 0.23
CA GLY A 47 3.47 -3.00 0.25
C GLY A 47 4.31 -2.13 1.18
N LYS A 48 4.65 -2.61 2.37
CA LYS A 48 5.55 -1.88 3.27
C LYS A 48 6.95 -1.69 2.66
N LYS A 49 7.52 -2.72 2.03
CA LYS A 49 8.82 -2.61 1.34
C LYS A 49 8.76 -1.62 0.17
N GLU A 50 7.68 -1.66 -0.62
CA GLU A 50 7.49 -0.74 -1.73
C GLU A 50 7.33 0.71 -1.25
N ALA A 51 6.58 0.94 -0.17
CA ALA A 51 6.39 2.25 0.43
C ALA A 51 7.71 2.85 0.93
N ASP A 52 8.49 2.08 1.67
CA ASP A 52 9.81 2.48 2.16
C ASP A 52 10.77 2.83 0.99
N ALA A 53 10.78 2.02 -0.06
CA ALA A 53 11.62 2.24 -1.24
C ALA A 53 11.17 3.41 -2.13
N SER A 54 9.87 3.64 -2.26
CA SER A 54 9.29 4.66 -3.15
C SER A 54 9.05 6.01 -2.47
N GLY A 55 8.95 6.03 -1.13
CA GLY A 55 8.52 7.20 -0.37
C GLY A 55 7.04 7.53 -0.52
N LEU A 56 6.23 6.60 -1.05
CA LEU A 56 4.77 6.75 -1.16
C LEU A 56 4.08 6.32 0.14
N PRO A 57 3.04 7.04 0.58
CA PRO A 57 2.21 6.60 1.69
C PRO A 57 1.40 5.36 1.31
N ILE A 58 0.94 4.63 2.32
CA ILE A 58 0.11 3.45 2.15
C ILE A 58 -1.36 3.80 2.41
N MET A 59 -2.26 3.31 1.56
CA MET A 59 -3.68 3.20 1.86
C MET A 59 -4.03 1.74 2.12
N LEU A 60 -4.49 1.45 3.33
CA LEU A 60 -4.81 0.10 3.78
C LEU A 60 -6.31 -0.06 4.03
N ILE A 61 -6.91 -1.10 3.45
CA ILE A 61 -8.31 -1.49 3.67
C ILE A 61 -8.34 -2.81 4.43
N ILE A 62 -9.04 -2.86 5.57
CA ILE A 62 -9.31 -4.10 6.32
C ILE A 62 -10.79 -4.43 6.19
N HIS A 63 -11.08 -5.64 5.72
CA HIS A 63 -12.44 -6.09 5.45
C HIS A 63 -12.61 -7.60 5.67
N LYS A 64 -13.87 -8.05 5.69
CA LYS A 64 -14.21 -9.47 5.86
C LYS A 64 -15.18 -9.93 4.75
N THR A 65 -15.08 -11.19 4.34
CA THR A 65 -15.93 -11.77 3.28
C THR A 65 -17.41 -11.80 3.65
N TRP A 66 -17.73 -11.96 4.93
CA TRP A 66 -19.11 -12.03 5.46
C TRP A 66 -19.72 -10.64 5.75
N CYS A 67 -18.93 -9.56 5.69
CA CYS A 67 -19.34 -8.21 6.07
C CYS A 67 -20.23 -7.54 5.01
N GLY A 68 -21.47 -7.22 5.35
CA GLY A 68 -22.41 -6.54 4.45
C GLY A 68 -21.98 -5.12 4.05
N ALA A 69 -21.44 -4.34 4.99
CA ALA A 69 -20.95 -3.00 4.73
C ALA A 69 -19.71 -3.01 3.80
N CYS A 70 -18.84 -4.01 3.95
CA CYS A 70 -17.70 -4.21 3.05
C CYS A 70 -18.17 -4.51 1.62
N LYS A 71 -19.16 -5.41 1.46
CA LYS A 71 -19.76 -5.72 0.16
C LYS A 71 -20.41 -4.50 -0.50
N ALA A 72 -21.02 -3.62 0.30
CA ALA A 72 -21.65 -2.39 -0.20
C ALA A 72 -20.63 -1.33 -0.63
N LEU A 73 -19.44 -1.28 -0.01
CA LEU A 73 -18.38 -0.34 -0.37
C LEU A 73 -17.64 -0.77 -1.65
N LYS A 74 -17.38 -2.07 -1.84
CA LYS A 74 -16.58 -2.61 -2.96
C LYS A 74 -16.94 -2.04 -4.34
N PRO A 75 -18.20 -2.10 -4.83
CA PRO A 75 -18.52 -1.57 -6.15
C PRO A 75 -18.35 -0.04 -6.23
N LYS A 76 -18.72 0.70 -5.19
CA LYS A 76 -18.59 2.16 -5.16
C LYS A 76 -17.12 2.60 -5.23
N PHE A 77 -16.25 1.84 -4.59
CA PHE A 77 -14.80 2.05 -4.62
C PHE A 77 -14.23 1.71 -6.01
N ALA A 78 -14.54 0.51 -6.53
CA ALA A 78 -14.02 0.01 -7.80
C ALA A 78 -14.43 0.85 -9.02
N GLU A 79 -15.64 1.45 -9.00
CA GLU A 79 -16.19 2.27 -10.09
C GLU A 79 -15.72 3.73 -10.04
N SER A 80 -15.10 4.16 -8.95
CA SER A 80 -14.66 5.54 -8.77
C SER A 80 -13.39 5.84 -9.58
N LYS A 81 -13.51 6.66 -10.61
CA LYS A 81 -12.37 7.15 -11.40
C LYS A 81 -11.39 7.94 -10.55
N GLU A 82 -11.91 8.76 -9.62
CA GLU A 82 -11.09 9.60 -8.77
C GLU A 82 -10.24 8.78 -7.79
N ILE A 83 -10.81 7.71 -7.21
CA ILE A 83 -10.02 6.77 -6.40
C ILE A 83 -8.94 6.11 -7.26
N SER A 84 -9.28 5.67 -8.49
CA SER A 84 -8.32 5.04 -9.39
C SER A 84 -7.16 5.98 -9.75
N GLU A 85 -7.45 7.27 -9.97
CA GLU A 85 -6.42 8.28 -10.23
C GLU A 85 -5.55 8.55 -8.99
N LEU A 86 -6.16 8.75 -7.83
CA LEU A 86 -5.43 8.97 -6.57
C LEU A 86 -4.60 7.77 -6.13
N ALA A 87 -5.03 6.55 -6.48
CA ALA A 87 -4.32 5.31 -6.13
C ALA A 87 -2.87 5.28 -6.64
N HIS A 88 -2.54 6.02 -7.70
CA HIS A 88 -1.17 6.14 -8.20
C HIS A 88 -0.21 6.88 -7.23
N ASN A 89 -0.75 7.61 -6.27
CA ASN A 89 0.00 8.33 -5.26
C ASN A 89 0.15 7.57 -3.94
N PHE A 90 -0.28 6.30 -3.92
CA PHE A 90 -0.26 5.42 -2.75
C PHE A 90 0.25 4.02 -3.11
N VAL A 91 0.81 3.35 -2.15
CA VAL A 91 0.87 1.89 -2.17
C VAL A 91 -0.45 1.36 -1.63
N MET A 92 -1.17 0.60 -2.46
CA MET A 92 -2.53 0.15 -2.16
C MET A 92 -2.53 -1.27 -1.59
N ILE A 93 -3.09 -1.44 -0.39
CA ILE A 93 -3.17 -2.74 0.31
C ILE A 93 -4.62 -3.00 0.70
N ASN A 94 -5.14 -4.21 0.43
CA ASN A 94 -6.39 -4.67 1.00
C ASN A 94 -6.18 -6.01 1.73
N LEU A 95 -6.64 -6.09 2.97
CA LEU A 95 -6.51 -7.26 3.83
C LEU A 95 -7.89 -7.85 4.09
N GLU A 96 -8.06 -9.13 3.75
CA GLU A 96 -9.32 -9.86 3.89
C GLU A 96 -9.20 -10.96 4.93
N ASP A 97 -10.20 -11.10 5.77
CA ASP A 97 -10.34 -12.19 6.77
C ASP A 97 -9.11 -12.33 7.69
N GLU A 98 -8.33 -13.40 7.57
CA GLU A 98 -7.19 -13.72 8.43
C GLU A 98 -5.91 -12.94 8.09
N GLU A 99 -5.93 -12.14 7.02
CA GLU A 99 -4.79 -11.27 6.67
C GLU A 99 -4.70 -10.04 7.59
N GLU A 100 -5.74 -9.77 8.39
CA GLU A 100 -5.76 -8.66 9.34
C GLU A 100 -4.66 -8.82 10.40
N PRO A 101 -3.78 -7.81 10.56
CA PRO A 101 -2.75 -7.86 11.59
C PRO A 101 -3.36 -7.88 13.01
N LYS A 102 -2.69 -8.58 13.93
CA LYS A 102 -3.09 -8.65 15.34
C LYS A 102 -2.57 -7.48 16.19
N ASP A 103 -1.89 -6.54 15.55
CA ASP A 103 -1.34 -5.34 16.18
C ASP A 103 -2.45 -4.29 16.35
N ASP A 104 -2.58 -3.76 17.58
CA ASP A 104 -3.62 -2.79 17.95
C ASP A 104 -3.53 -1.47 17.19
N SER A 105 -2.38 -1.13 16.61
CA SER A 105 -2.22 0.05 15.75
C SER A 105 -3.14 0.03 14.52
N PHE A 106 -3.53 -1.18 14.06
CA PHE A 106 -4.47 -1.36 12.95
C PHE A 106 -5.94 -1.30 13.36
N SER A 107 -6.24 -1.08 14.65
CA SER A 107 -7.60 -0.91 15.19
C SER A 107 -7.70 0.24 16.20
N PRO A 108 -7.32 1.48 15.83
CA PRO A 108 -7.10 2.59 16.77
C PRO A 108 -8.33 2.99 17.58
N ASP A 109 -9.54 2.74 17.09
CA ASP A 109 -10.82 3.02 17.78
C ASP A 109 -11.76 1.80 17.81
N GLY A 110 -11.24 0.59 17.52
CA GLY A 110 -11.97 -0.67 17.61
C GLY A 110 -11.88 -1.55 16.37
N GLY A 111 -12.30 -2.82 16.53
CA GLY A 111 -12.18 -3.88 15.54
C GLY A 111 -13.35 -3.97 14.53
N TYR A 112 -14.13 -2.91 14.32
CA TYR A 112 -15.21 -2.91 13.31
C TYR A 112 -14.65 -2.93 11.87
N ILE A 113 -15.48 -3.30 10.91
CA ILE A 113 -15.13 -3.42 9.48
C ILE A 113 -16.24 -2.80 8.59
N PRO A 114 -15.88 -2.28 7.38
CA PRO A 114 -14.52 -2.06 6.90
C PRO A 114 -13.81 -0.94 7.66
N ARG A 115 -12.47 -1.01 7.74
CA ARG A 115 -11.62 0.10 8.18
C ARG A 115 -10.69 0.50 7.05
N ILE A 116 -10.53 1.81 6.83
CA ILE A 116 -9.51 2.35 5.94
C ILE A 116 -8.54 3.15 6.78
N LEU A 117 -7.28 2.78 6.72
CA LEU A 117 -6.17 3.41 7.44
C LEU A 117 -5.16 3.98 6.44
N PHE A 118 -4.50 5.03 6.85
CA PHE A 118 -3.39 5.61 6.10
C PHE A 118 -2.11 5.47 6.92
N LEU A 119 -1.05 5.01 6.26
CA LEU A 119 0.26 4.81 6.85
C LEU A 119 1.27 5.66 6.08
N ASP A 120 2.30 6.08 6.78
CA ASP A 120 3.44 6.74 6.16
C ASP A 120 4.32 5.75 5.35
N PRO A 121 5.32 6.22 4.62
CA PRO A 121 6.24 5.36 3.89
C PRO A 121 7.01 4.36 4.76
N SER A 122 7.19 4.63 6.06
CA SER A 122 7.82 3.69 7.00
C SER A 122 6.88 2.56 7.45
N GLY A 123 5.59 2.67 7.12
CA GLY A 123 4.55 1.72 7.48
C GLY A 123 3.93 1.96 8.85
N GLU A 124 4.10 3.15 9.43
CA GLU A 124 3.43 3.57 10.66
C GLU A 124 2.02 4.10 10.39
N VAL A 125 1.04 3.68 11.20
CA VAL A 125 -0.35 4.12 11.07
C VAL A 125 -0.50 5.56 11.57
N HIS A 126 -1.21 6.40 10.79
CA HIS A 126 -1.54 7.77 11.13
C HIS A 126 -2.98 7.90 11.64
N PRO A 127 -3.22 7.69 12.94
CA PRO A 127 -4.57 7.64 13.52
C PRO A 127 -5.30 9.00 13.50
N GLU A 128 -4.61 10.09 13.23
CA GLU A 128 -5.22 11.42 13.07
C GLU A 128 -5.91 11.60 11.71
N ILE A 129 -5.65 10.72 10.73
CA ILE A 129 -6.31 10.75 9.41
C ILE A 129 -7.58 9.90 9.49
N THR A 130 -8.72 10.58 9.60
CA THR A 130 -10.02 9.96 9.87
C THR A 130 -11.08 10.38 8.86
N ASN A 131 -12.18 9.62 8.77
CA ASN A 131 -13.35 10.02 8.00
C ASN A 131 -14.14 11.12 8.73
N LYS A 132 -13.81 12.38 8.47
CA LYS A 132 -14.46 13.55 9.08
C LYS A 132 -15.94 13.72 8.67
N ASN A 133 -16.32 13.09 7.55
CA ASN A 133 -17.70 13.13 7.01
C ASN A 133 -18.50 11.87 7.35
N GLY A 134 -17.95 11.01 8.22
CA GLY A 134 -18.54 9.75 8.64
C GLY A 134 -19.15 9.78 10.05
N ASN A 135 -19.33 8.60 10.61
CA ASN A 135 -19.81 8.44 11.98
C ASN A 135 -18.64 8.69 12.97
N PRO A 136 -18.76 9.64 13.91
CA PRO A 136 -17.71 9.96 14.86
C PRO A 136 -17.35 8.80 15.82
N ASN A 137 -18.21 7.80 15.97
CA ASN A 137 -17.95 6.59 16.77
C ASN A 137 -17.17 5.51 16.00
N TYR A 138 -17.02 5.67 14.69
CA TYR A 138 -16.33 4.75 13.79
C TYR A 138 -15.46 5.55 12.81
N LYS A 139 -14.38 6.12 13.31
CA LYS A 139 -13.59 7.16 12.63
C LYS A 139 -12.93 6.70 11.32
N TYR A 140 -12.69 5.40 11.17
CA TYR A 140 -12.04 4.79 9.99
C TYR A 140 -13.03 4.03 9.11
N PHE A 141 -14.33 4.16 9.38
CA PHE A 141 -15.39 3.61 8.54
C PHE A 141 -15.75 4.58 7.42
N TYR A 142 -15.64 4.10 6.19
CA TYR A 142 -15.99 4.83 4.96
C TYR A 142 -17.11 4.08 4.24
N SER A 143 -18.21 4.75 3.91
CA SER A 143 -19.41 4.12 3.34
C SER A 143 -19.61 4.38 1.84
N ASN A 144 -18.83 5.30 1.27
CA ASN A 144 -18.93 5.68 -0.13
C ASN A 144 -17.60 6.23 -0.66
N ALA A 145 -17.52 6.38 -2.00
CA ALA A 145 -16.31 6.82 -2.69
C ALA A 145 -15.89 8.25 -2.31
N ASP A 146 -16.82 9.17 -2.13
CA ASP A 146 -16.49 10.58 -1.83
C ASP A 146 -15.78 10.71 -0.48
N GLN A 147 -16.21 9.93 0.51
CA GLN A 147 -15.55 9.87 1.80
C GLN A 147 -14.12 9.32 1.68
N VAL A 148 -13.93 8.25 0.88
CA VAL A 148 -12.61 7.66 0.63
C VAL A 148 -11.70 8.68 -0.07
N VAL A 149 -12.18 9.35 -1.11
CA VAL A 149 -11.45 10.41 -1.83
C VAL A 149 -11.01 11.52 -0.88
N SER A 150 -11.91 11.97 0.01
CA SER A 150 -11.57 12.99 1.01
C SER A 150 -10.43 12.52 1.93
N GLY A 151 -10.48 11.29 2.40
CA GLY A 151 -9.41 10.69 3.23
C GLY A 151 -8.10 10.56 2.48
N MET A 152 -8.13 10.10 1.21
CA MET A 152 -6.94 10.00 0.37
C MET A 152 -6.28 11.37 0.13
N LYS A 153 -7.06 12.41 -0.15
CA LYS A 153 -6.54 13.77 -0.33
C LYS A 153 -5.89 14.30 0.94
N GLU A 154 -6.53 14.12 2.10
CA GLU A 154 -5.96 14.51 3.39
C GLU A 154 -4.65 13.74 3.68
N ALA A 155 -4.64 12.42 3.44
CA ALA A 155 -3.46 11.59 3.62
C ALA A 155 -2.31 12.02 2.70
N GLN A 156 -2.59 12.27 1.43
CA GLN A 156 -1.58 12.75 0.48
C GLN A 156 -0.98 14.09 0.93
N GLU A 157 -1.79 15.04 1.36
CA GLU A 157 -1.32 16.34 1.85
C GLU A 157 -0.42 16.19 3.08
N LYS A 158 -0.82 15.37 4.05
CA LYS A 158 -0.11 15.21 5.31
C LYS A 158 1.14 14.34 5.20
N LEU A 159 1.09 13.27 4.40
CA LEU A 159 2.13 12.24 4.38
C LEU A 159 3.15 12.40 3.23
N THR A 160 2.93 13.32 2.28
CA THR A 160 3.87 13.57 1.17
C THR A 160 4.29 15.03 1.04
N GLY A 161 3.68 15.94 1.80
CA GLY A 161 3.98 17.37 1.78
C GLY A 161 5.32 17.73 2.45
N ASP A 162 5.76 18.97 2.23
CA ASP A 162 7.00 19.49 2.85
C ASP A 162 6.94 19.48 4.38
N SER A 163 5.76 19.55 4.98
CA SER A 163 5.54 19.43 6.43
C SER A 163 5.89 18.03 6.97
N PHE A 164 5.65 16.97 6.20
CA PHE A 164 6.04 15.61 6.58
C PHE A 164 7.58 15.45 6.55
N LYS A 165 8.24 15.97 5.52
CA LYS A 165 9.70 15.93 5.39
C LYS A 165 10.43 16.68 6.50
N GLN A 166 9.85 17.78 7.02
CA GLN A 166 10.44 18.58 8.11
C GLN A 166 10.28 17.91 9.48
N GLY A 167 9.21 17.14 9.72
CA GLY A 167 9.00 16.41 10.98
C GLY A 167 9.97 15.24 11.18
N HIS A 168 10.30 14.53 10.11
CA HIS A 168 11.17 13.33 10.17
C HIS A 168 12.67 13.65 10.27
N THR A 169 13.09 14.85 9.89
CA THR A 169 14.50 15.27 10.02
C THR A 169 14.84 15.85 11.40
N GLY A 170 13.86 16.01 12.29
CA GLY A 170 14.03 16.57 13.64
C GLY A 170 14.38 15.58 14.74
N ASP A 171 14.17 14.29 14.52
CA ASP A 171 14.34 13.25 15.56
C ASP A 171 15.67 12.46 15.46
N GLU A 172 16.58 12.84 14.55
CA GLU A 172 17.92 12.25 14.43
C GLU A 172 19.02 13.18 14.97
N LEU A 173 18.93 13.63 16.24
CA LEU A 173 20.04 14.27 16.95
C LEU A 173 20.17 13.73 18.38
#